data_280e92078cbef52a8b5e53d87d9bb3f8
#
_entry.id   280e92078cbef52a8b5e53d87d9bb3f8
#
_cell.length_a   1.000
_cell.length_b   1.000
_cell.length_c   1.000
_cell.angle_alpha   90.00
_cell.angle_beta   90.00
_cell.angle_gamma   90.00
#
_symmetry.space_group_name_H-M   'P 1'
#
loop_
_entity.id
_entity.type
_entity.pdbx_description
1 polymer ?
#
loop_
_entity_poly.entity_id
_entity_poly.type
_entity_poly.pdbx_seq_one_letter_code
_entity_poly.pdbx_strand_id
1 'polypeptide(L)'
;MIKAINIRLYPTEQQEELMRKHIGSMRFIYNWGLAKQIDNFKENGKKISTTDLGKEMTKLKNKEGHKWLYEVSNATLKESLRDLDKAYKKFFDKQKKDVKYTKAKIQKSIRTGKSLGVYDLNGHPKFKSRKKSEPKFYSRYDKIYFKDEVVNLEKIGKVKYRCDYDIDLTTIKKFSNPRVKFNGRVWVLLVGIKIEKETTKLNDFSLGIDLGIKQLAITNADDLDINNINKTSKVRKLSRKLKRLQRQCSRKYIMNKKGGSYQKTKNIAKLELKIKKLHNRLSYIRLNHIHQATSKMVKAKPYRIVMEDLKVSNMMKNKHLSKAIQQQGFYTFINQIKYKCEYKGIEFVQVPTFYPSSKTCSSCGAIKKDLKLSHRIYKCECGFTCDRDKNASINLANYGLEISL
;
A
#
# COMPACT_ATOMS: atom_id res chain seq x y z
N MET A 1 -10.42 -2.39 -17.85
CA MET A 1 -9.78 -2.48 -16.50
C MET A 1 -9.62 -1.06 -15.94
N ILE A 2 -9.55 -0.88 -14.59
CA ILE A 2 -9.30 0.44 -13.99
C ILE A 2 -7.84 0.52 -13.53
N LYS A 3 -7.09 1.47 -14.08
CA LYS A 3 -5.70 1.76 -13.69
C LYS A 3 -5.67 3.01 -12.82
N ALA A 4 -5.05 2.90 -11.63
CA ALA A 4 -4.81 4.06 -10.78
C ALA A 4 -3.52 4.78 -11.21
N ILE A 5 -3.61 6.08 -11.46
CA ILE A 5 -2.46 6.93 -11.81
C ILE A 5 -2.26 8.03 -10.80
N ASN A 6 -1.00 8.46 -10.66
CA ASN A 6 -0.57 9.52 -9.77
C ASN A 6 -0.13 10.74 -10.62
N ILE A 7 -0.83 11.84 -10.47
CA ILE A 7 -0.56 13.08 -11.20
C ILE A 7 0.00 14.08 -10.21
N ARG A 8 1.18 14.62 -10.48
CA ARG A 8 1.82 15.61 -9.61
C ARG A 8 1.15 16.96 -9.79
N LEU A 9 0.84 17.63 -8.67
CA LEU A 9 0.24 18.96 -8.63
C LEU A 9 1.24 20.01 -8.16
N TYR A 10 1.10 21.22 -8.70
CA TYR A 10 1.88 22.41 -8.35
C TYR A 10 0.92 23.54 -7.94
N PRO A 11 0.30 23.46 -6.75
CA PRO A 11 -0.60 24.50 -6.26
C PRO A 11 0.15 25.77 -5.87
N THR A 12 -0.51 26.92 -5.97
CA THR A 12 -0.09 28.17 -5.34
C THR A 12 -0.27 28.08 -3.82
N GLU A 13 0.27 29.02 -3.04
CA GLU A 13 0.11 29.05 -1.59
C GLU A 13 -1.36 29.12 -1.17
N GLN A 14 -2.18 29.95 -1.84
CA GLN A 14 -3.62 30.04 -1.60
C GLN A 14 -4.32 28.71 -1.89
N GLN A 15 -3.98 28.03 -2.99
CA GLN A 15 -4.53 26.71 -3.32
C GLN A 15 -4.09 25.65 -2.30
N GLU A 16 -2.82 25.69 -1.82
CA GLU A 16 -2.37 24.80 -0.76
C GLU A 16 -3.19 25.00 0.54
N GLU A 17 -3.50 26.23 0.90
CA GLU A 17 -4.31 26.52 2.07
C GLU A 17 -5.71 25.91 1.92
N LEU A 18 -6.37 26.10 0.78
CA LEU A 18 -7.67 25.50 0.48
C LEU A 18 -7.62 23.97 0.52
N MET A 19 -6.57 23.36 -0.05
CA MET A 19 -6.36 21.91 0.03
C MET A 19 -6.19 21.45 1.48
N ARG A 20 -5.50 22.20 2.33
CA ARG A 20 -5.33 21.91 3.76
C ARG A 20 -6.65 22.05 4.52
N LYS A 21 -7.48 23.05 4.17
CA LYS A 21 -8.85 23.20 4.70
C LYS A 21 -9.69 21.98 4.36
N HIS A 22 -9.67 21.48 3.11
CA HIS A 22 -10.37 20.25 2.71
C HIS A 22 -9.94 19.02 3.55
N ILE A 23 -8.63 18.84 3.78
CA ILE A 23 -8.12 17.76 4.63
C ILE A 23 -8.60 17.90 6.07
N GLY A 24 -8.60 19.12 6.59
CA GLY A 24 -9.08 19.43 7.95
C GLY A 24 -10.56 19.11 8.13
N SER A 25 -11.37 19.62 7.22
CA SER A 25 -12.83 19.45 7.21
C SER A 25 -13.25 17.99 7.05
N MET A 26 -12.57 17.25 6.15
CA MET A 26 -12.81 15.80 5.98
C MET A 26 -12.51 15.02 7.27
N ARG A 27 -11.43 15.37 7.98
CA ARG A 27 -11.11 14.74 9.26
C ARG A 27 -12.12 15.10 10.34
N PHE A 28 -12.54 16.36 10.39
CA PHE A 28 -13.56 16.84 11.35
C PHE A 28 -14.88 16.08 11.15
N ILE A 29 -15.42 16.04 9.94
CA ILE A 29 -16.68 15.34 9.63
C ILE A 29 -16.60 13.84 9.90
N TYR A 30 -15.45 13.20 9.59
CA TYR A 30 -15.25 11.80 9.95
C TYR A 30 -15.34 11.57 11.46
N ASN A 31 -14.69 12.44 12.24
CA ASN A 31 -14.66 12.32 13.69
C ASN A 31 -16.03 12.64 14.30
N TRP A 32 -16.69 13.68 13.81
CA TRP A 32 -18.04 14.03 14.20
C TRP A 32 -19.02 12.87 13.92
N GLY A 33 -18.99 12.31 12.71
CA GLY A 33 -19.83 11.18 12.36
C GLY A 33 -19.52 9.93 13.19
N LEU A 34 -18.23 9.71 13.53
CA LEU A 34 -17.85 8.61 14.42
C LEU A 34 -18.38 8.81 15.84
N ALA A 35 -18.31 10.02 16.39
CA ALA A 35 -18.89 10.35 17.71
C ALA A 35 -20.40 10.07 17.71
N LYS A 36 -21.13 10.60 16.71
CA LYS A 36 -22.58 10.36 16.54
C LYS A 36 -22.93 8.86 16.46
N GLN A 37 -22.16 8.07 15.71
CA GLN A 37 -22.35 6.61 15.64
C GLN A 37 -22.14 5.93 17.00
N ILE A 38 -21.14 6.37 17.75
CA ILE A 38 -20.82 5.84 19.07
C ILE A 38 -21.95 6.13 20.04
N ASP A 39 -22.42 7.38 20.07
CA ASP A 39 -23.49 7.83 20.99
C ASP A 39 -24.82 7.12 20.66
N ASN A 40 -25.22 7.10 19.40
CA ASN A 40 -26.44 6.42 18.97
C ASN A 40 -26.39 4.89 19.22
N PHE A 41 -25.21 4.27 19.08
CA PHE A 41 -25.09 2.83 19.38
C PHE A 41 -25.22 2.55 20.88
N LYS A 42 -24.77 3.46 21.74
CA LYS A 42 -24.98 3.34 23.20
C LYS A 42 -26.45 3.46 23.59
N GLU A 43 -27.17 4.39 22.95
CA GLU A 43 -28.57 4.72 23.28
C GLU A 43 -29.53 3.73 22.63
N ASN A 44 -29.34 3.40 21.37
CA ASN A 44 -30.32 2.68 20.56
C ASN A 44 -29.87 1.30 20.06
N GLY A 45 -28.62 0.89 20.34
CA GLY A 45 -28.05 -0.37 19.86
C GLY A 45 -27.92 -0.49 18.34
N LYS A 46 -28.22 0.58 17.58
CA LYS A 46 -28.29 0.60 16.11
C LYS A 46 -27.30 1.59 15.50
N LYS A 47 -26.93 1.32 14.24
CA LYS A 47 -26.09 2.20 13.44
C LYS A 47 -26.96 3.24 12.74
N ILE A 48 -26.52 4.51 12.72
CA ILE A 48 -27.13 5.58 11.90
C ILE A 48 -26.75 5.34 10.43
N SER A 49 -27.70 5.49 9.51
CA SER A 49 -27.40 5.38 8.07
C SER A 49 -26.49 6.52 7.58
N THR A 50 -25.76 6.29 6.49
CA THR A 50 -24.93 7.34 5.88
C THR A 50 -25.77 8.50 5.36
N THR A 51 -27.00 8.22 4.94
CA THR A 51 -27.97 9.22 4.47
C THR A 51 -28.41 10.14 5.62
N ASP A 52 -28.76 9.57 6.76
CA ASP A 52 -29.22 10.34 7.92
C ASP A 52 -28.07 11.14 8.55
N LEU A 53 -26.85 10.57 8.64
CA LEU A 53 -25.66 11.34 8.98
C LEU A 53 -25.42 12.50 7.99
N GLY A 54 -25.75 12.32 6.71
CA GLY A 54 -25.69 13.36 5.70
C GLY A 54 -26.68 14.49 5.95
N LYS A 55 -27.93 14.17 6.35
CA LYS A 55 -28.94 15.17 6.76
C LYS A 55 -28.50 15.93 8.02
N GLU A 56 -28.01 15.22 9.03
CA GLU A 56 -27.48 15.85 10.26
C GLU A 56 -26.24 16.71 9.98
N MET A 57 -25.36 16.31 9.07
CA MET A 57 -24.22 17.13 8.63
C MET A 57 -24.69 18.44 7.98
N THR A 58 -25.80 18.42 7.21
CA THR A 58 -26.39 19.64 6.64
C THR A 58 -26.90 20.57 7.74
N LYS A 59 -27.60 20.03 8.74
CA LYS A 59 -28.00 20.79 9.91
C LYS A 59 -26.81 21.37 10.68
N LEU A 60 -25.73 20.58 10.83
CA LEU A 60 -24.48 21.02 11.48
C LEU A 60 -23.87 22.23 10.75
N LYS A 61 -23.80 22.19 9.41
CA LYS A 61 -23.23 23.27 8.59
C LYS A 61 -23.96 24.60 8.75
N ASN A 62 -25.27 24.57 9.04
CA ASN A 62 -26.09 25.77 9.21
C ASN A 62 -25.87 26.41 10.57
N LYS A 63 -25.27 25.71 11.54
CA LYS A 63 -24.93 26.28 12.84
C LYS A 63 -23.81 27.32 12.68
N GLU A 64 -23.91 28.44 13.42
CA GLU A 64 -23.03 29.59 13.28
C GLU A 64 -21.52 29.20 13.41
N GLY A 65 -21.13 28.44 14.39
CA GLY A 65 -19.77 27.98 14.61
C GLY A 65 -19.24 26.97 13.55
N HIS A 66 -20.04 26.57 12.55
CA HIS A 66 -19.70 25.55 11.56
C HIS A 66 -19.85 26.03 10.11
N LYS A 67 -20.17 27.30 9.86
CA LYS A 67 -20.28 27.88 8.52
C LYS A 67 -19.04 27.74 7.66
N TRP A 68 -17.86 27.64 8.27
CA TRP A 68 -16.59 27.37 7.59
C TRP A 68 -16.57 26.04 6.78
N LEU A 69 -17.49 25.11 7.06
CA LEU A 69 -17.64 23.88 6.26
C LEU A 69 -18.17 24.17 4.84
N TYR A 70 -18.71 25.34 4.57
CA TYR A 70 -19.11 25.76 3.22
C TYR A 70 -17.92 26.18 2.34
N GLU A 71 -16.76 26.48 2.93
CA GLU A 71 -15.54 26.81 2.18
C GLU A 71 -15.00 25.61 1.37
N VAL A 72 -15.39 24.39 1.73
CA VAL A 72 -14.91 23.18 1.09
C VAL A 72 -16.01 22.47 0.29
N SER A 73 -15.60 21.59 -0.64
CA SER A 73 -16.53 20.80 -1.44
C SER A 73 -17.44 19.92 -0.56
N ASN A 74 -18.74 20.00 -0.78
CA ASN A 74 -19.71 19.14 -0.10
C ASN A 74 -19.51 17.66 -0.43
N ALA A 75 -19.03 17.35 -1.64
CA ALA A 75 -18.68 15.99 -2.03
C ALA A 75 -17.53 15.42 -1.18
N THR A 76 -16.54 16.24 -0.82
CA THR A 76 -15.47 15.87 0.13
C THR A 76 -16.03 15.49 1.50
N LEU A 77 -16.97 16.27 2.01
CA LEU A 77 -17.59 16.01 3.31
C LEU A 77 -18.45 14.74 3.30
N LYS A 78 -19.30 14.57 2.29
CA LYS A 78 -20.12 13.35 2.10
C LYS A 78 -19.23 12.09 1.96
N GLU A 79 -18.12 12.16 1.21
CA GLU A 79 -17.22 11.02 1.06
C GLU A 79 -16.51 10.67 2.36
N SER A 80 -16.33 11.64 3.27
CA SER A 80 -15.81 11.36 4.61
C SER A 80 -16.73 10.44 5.42
N LEU A 81 -18.05 10.64 5.33
CA LEU A 81 -19.06 9.76 5.95
C LEU A 81 -19.09 8.38 5.28
N ARG A 82 -18.93 8.32 3.94
CA ARG A 82 -18.80 7.04 3.23
C ARG A 82 -17.53 6.29 3.63
N ASP A 83 -16.41 7.00 3.85
CA ASP A 83 -15.18 6.39 4.38
C ASP A 83 -15.37 5.81 5.79
N LEU A 84 -16.20 6.46 6.63
CA LEU A 84 -16.59 5.95 7.94
C LEU A 84 -17.45 4.70 7.80
N ASP A 85 -18.44 4.71 6.91
CA ASP A 85 -19.29 3.55 6.64
C ASP A 85 -18.46 2.33 6.17
N LYS A 86 -17.55 2.54 5.23
CA LYS A 86 -16.60 1.50 4.78
C LYS A 86 -15.76 0.96 5.93
N ALA A 87 -15.36 1.83 6.90
CA ALA A 87 -14.62 1.39 8.07
C ALA A 87 -15.45 0.51 9.00
N TYR A 88 -16.73 0.85 9.22
CA TYR A 88 -17.66 0.03 9.98
C TYR A 88 -17.97 -1.31 9.29
N LYS A 89 -18.20 -1.31 7.97
CA LYS A 89 -18.40 -2.57 7.21
C LYS A 89 -17.21 -3.52 7.42
N LYS A 90 -15.99 -3.03 7.25
CA LYS A 90 -14.77 -3.80 7.52
C LYS A 90 -14.64 -4.28 8.97
N PHE A 91 -15.13 -3.49 9.91
CA PHE A 91 -15.16 -3.86 11.32
C PHE A 91 -16.12 -5.04 11.55
N PHE A 92 -17.36 -4.96 11.08
CA PHE A 92 -18.33 -6.03 11.22
C PHE A 92 -17.91 -7.32 10.50
N ASP A 93 -17.33 -7.23 9.30
CA ASP A 93 -16.76 -8.38 8.58
C ASP A 93 -15.64 -9.07 9.35
N LYS A 94 -14.86 -8.32 10.14
CA LYS A 94 -13.86 -8.89 11.04
C LYS A 94 -14.47 -9.57 12.25
N GLN A 95 -15.52 -8.97 12.83
CA GLN A 95 -16.18 -9.56 14.01
C GLN A 95 -16.83 -10.90 13.68
N LYS A 96 -17.39 -11.09 12.48
CA LYS A 96 -17.88 -12.38 11.97
C LYS A 96 -16.80 -13.46 11.94
N LYS A 97 -15.51 -13.11 11.89
CA LYS A 97 -14.34 -14.01 11.89
C LYS A 97 -13.73 -14.23 13.29
N ASP A 98 -14.46 -13.97 14.34
CA ASP A 98 -14.10 -14.24 15.76
C ASP A 98 -12.84 -13.53 16.29
N VAL A 99 -12.45 -12.38 15.72
CA VAL A 99 -11.28 -11.61 16.15
C VAL A 99 -11.68 -10.48 17.11
N LYS A 100 -11.94 -10.80 18.39
CA LYS A 100 -12.44 -9.81 19.38
C LYS A 100 -11.39 -8.77 19.77
N TYR A 101 -10.31 -9.15 20.44
CA TYR A 101 -9.27 -8.22 20.93
C TYR A 101 -7.87 -8.61 20.46
N THR A 102 -6.98 -7.62 20.32
CA THR A 102 -5.56 -7.92 20.05
C THR A 102 -4.83 -8.29 21.35
N LYS A 103 -3.84 -9.20 21.27
CA LYS A 103 -2.99 -9.58 22.41
C LYS A 103 -2.43 -8.37 23.15
N ALA A 104 -1.97 -7.34 22.41
CA ALA A 104 -1.43 -6.11 22.99
C ALA A 104 -2.47 -5.31 23.82
N LYS A 105 -3.75 -5.31 23.43
CA LYS A 105 -4.82 -4.66 24.19
C LYS A 105 -5.16 -5.44 25.47
N ILE A 106 -5.21 -6.76 25.37
CA ILE A 106 -5.42 -7.64 26.52
C ILE A 106 -4.32 -7.42 27.55
N GLN A 107 -3.04 -7.47 27.14
CA GLN A 107 -1.92 -7.22 28.03
C GLN A 107 -1.93 -5.81 28.66
N LYS A 108 -2.34 -4.80 27.86
CA LYS A 108 -2.50 -3.44 28.39
C LYS A 108 -3.62 -3.35 29.42
N SER A 109 -4.76 -3.98 29.17
CA SER A 109 -5.90 -4.07 30.09
C SER A 109 -5.47 -4.67 31.44
N ILE A 110 -4.80 -5.83 31.42
CA ILE A 110 -4.26 -6.50 32.62
C ILE A 110 -3.32 -5.55 33.38
N ARG A 111 -2.37 -4.91 32.69
CA ARG A 111 -1.39 -4.02 33.32
C ARG A 111 -1.99 -2.75 33.93
N THR A 112 -3.09 -2.23 33.34
CA THR A 112 -3.68 -0.94 33.75
C THR A 112 -4.97 -1.08 34.55
N GLY A 113 -5.49 -2.29 34.79
CA GLY A 113 -6.77 -2.56 35.44
C GLY A 113 -8.01 -2.06 34.68
N LYS A 114 -7.84 -1.56 33.43
CA LYS A 114 -8.96 -1.02 32.63
C LYS A 114 -9.68 -2.12 31.89
N SER A 115 -11.01 -2.21 32.06
CA SER A 115 -11.86 -3.11 31.29
C SER A 115 -11.85 -2.80 29.79
N LEU A 116 -11.93 -3.83 28.95
CA LEU A 116 -12.02 -3.71 27.50
C LEU A 116 -13.48 -3.57 27.08
N GLY A 117 -13.80 -2.50 26.38
CA GLY A 117 -15.14 -2.22 25.85
C GLY A 117 -15.26 -2.51 24.35
N VAL A 118 -16.46 -2.32 23.78
CA VAL A 118 -16.78 -2.50 22.36
C VAL A 118 -15.84 -1.66 21.46
N TYR A 119 -15.41 -0.49 21.90
CA TYR A 119 -14.51 0.41 21.16
C TYR A 119 -13.06 -0.10 21.12
N ASP A 120 -12.73 -1.07 21.96
CA ASP A 120 -11.44 -1.73 21.99
C ASP A 120 -11.36 -2.94 21.06
N LEU A 121 -12.47 -3.38 20.49
CA LEU A 121 -12.51 -4.49 19.54
C LEU A 121 -11.59 -4.24 18.34
N ASN A 122 -11.00 -5.33 17.85
CA ASN A 122 -10.06 -5.26 16.74
C ASN A 122 -10.74 -4.80 15.45
N GLY A 123 -10.25 -3.69 14.89
CA GLY A 123 -10.80 -3.11 13.66
C GLY A 123 -11.86 -2.04 13.88
N HIS A 124 -12.31 -1.77 15.14
CA HIS A 124 -13.23 -0.66 15.39
C HIS A 124 -12.69 0.66 14.83
N PRO A 125 -13.51 1.47 14.14
CA PRO A 125 -13.12 2.78 13.62
C PRO A 125 -12.56 3.66 14.74
N LYS A 126 -11.49 4.41 14.43
CA LYS A 126 -10.82 5.28 15.40
C LYS A 126 -10.88 6.74 14.97
N PHE A 127 -10.91 7.65 15.92
CA PHE A 127 -10.77 9.08 15.66
C PHE A 127 -9.49 9.38 14.90
N LYS A 128 -9.60 10.16 13.84
CA LYS A 128 -8.49 10.62 13.01
C LYS A 128 -7.79 11.81 13.66
N SER A 129 -6.48 11.77 13.77
CA SER A 129 -5.68 12.89 14.25
C SER A 129 -4.78 13.43 13.14
N ARG A 130 -4.43 14.73 13.19
CA ARG A 130 -3.51 15.37 12.24
C ARG A 130 -2.16 14.65 12.14
N LYS A 131 -1.67 14.09 13.26
CA LYS A 131 -0.36 13.41 13.31
C LYS A 131 -0.37 12.01 12.70
N LYS A 132 -1.49 11.28 12.82
CA LYS A 132 -1.58 9.86 12.45
C LYS A 132 -2.34 9.61 11.16
N SER A 133 -3.22 10.53 10.75
CA SER A 133 -4.02 10.38 9.53
C SER A 133 -3.23 10.77 8.29
N GLU A 134 -3.42 10.01 7.21
CA GLU A 134 -2.89 10.39 5.92
C GLU A 134 -3.57 11.68 5.43
N PRO A 135 -2.80 12.73 5.08
CA PRO A 135 -3.37 14.00 4.62
C PRO A 135 -3.87 13.86 3.19
N LYS A 136 -5.15 13.54 3.04
CA LYS A 136 -5.85 13.40 1.77
C LYS A 136 -7.29 13.81 1.86
N PHE A 137 -7.87 14.23 0.74
CA PHE A 137 -9.30 14.49 0.59
C PHE A 137 -9.81 13.99 -0.75
N TYR A 138 -11.10 13.76 -0.85
CA TYR A 138 -11.79 13.40 -2.08
C TYR A 138 -12.10 14.65 -2.88
N SER A 139 -11.82 14.63 -4.19
CA SER A 139 -12.27 15.66 -5.13
C SER A 139 -13.43 15.12 -5.95
N ARG A 140 -14.41 15.94 -6.25
CA ARG A 140 -15.61 15.53 -6.99
C ARG A 140 -15.25 15.16 -8.43
N TYR A 141 -15.58 13.92 -8.83
CA TYR A 141 -15.12 13.34 -10.10
C TYR A 141 -15.64 14.05 -11.34
N ASP A 142 -16.89 14.55 -11.30
CA ASP A 142 -17.57 15.23 -12.40
C ASP A 142 -17.19 16.72 -12.56
N LYS A 143 -16.37 17.24 -11.64
CA LYS A 143 -15.78 18.58 -11.71
C LYS A 143 -14.29 18.57 -12.00
N ILE A 144 -13.70 17.36 -12.23
CA ILE A 144 -12.30 17.22 -12.65
C ILE A 144 -12.25 17.18 -14.17
N TYR A 145 -11.54 18.12 -14.73
CA TYR A 145 -11.17 18.13 -16.14
C TYR A 145 -9.76 18.69 -16.29
N PHE A 146 -9.08 18.24 -17.32
CA PHE A 146 -7.73 18.64 -17.69
C PHE A 146 -7.78 19.48 -18.95
N LYS A 147 -7.12 20.63 -18.94
CA LYS A 147 -7.00 21.53 -20.09
C LYS A 147 -5.78 22.44 -19.87
N ASP A 148 -5.01 22.70 -20.94
CA ASP A 148 -3.89 23.67 -20.92
C ASP A 148 -2.93 23.50 -19.74
N GLU A 149 -2.45 22.28 -19.51
CA GLU A 149 -1.53 21.91 -18.41
C GLU A 149 -2.09 22.16 -16.99
N VAL A 150 -3.35 22.46 -16.86
CA VAL A 150 -4.02 22.60 -15.56
C VAL A 150 -5.13 21.58 -15.36
N VAL A 151 -5.34 21.19 -14.11
CA VAL A 151 -6.49 20.40 -13.68
C VAL A 151 -7.41 21.27 -12.85
N ASN A 152 -8.69 21.25 -13.15
CA ASN A 152 -9.69 21.91 -12.33
C ASN A 152 -10.08 21.04 -11.14
N LEU A 153 -10.07 21.62 -9.93
CA LEU A 153 -10.50 20.98 -8.68
C LEU A 153 -11.58 21.84 -8.03
N GLU A 154 -12.72 21.22 -7.68
CA GLU A 154 -13.87 21.94 -7.09
C GLU A 154 -13.44 22.73 -5.84
N LYS A 155 -13.83 24.01 -5.73
CA LYS A 155 -13.50 24.94 -4.65
C LYS A 155 -12.01 25.30 -4.51
N ILE A 156 -11.13 24.80 -5.38
CA ILE A 156 -9.69 25.08 -5.38
C ILE A 156 -9.28 25.80 -6.67
N GLY A 157 -10.02 25.52 -7.77
CA GLY A 157 -9.77 26.11 -9.08
C GLY A 157 -8.75 25.33 -9.90
N LYS A 158 -8.14 26.00 -10.89
CA LYS A 158 -7.20 25.45 -11.86
C LYS A 158 -5.81 25.32 -11.23
N VAL A 159 -5.29 24.09 -11.10
CA VAL A 159 -3.98 23.77 -10.52
C VAL A 159 -3.06 23.22 -11.60
N LYS A 160 -1.83 23.77 -11.73
CA LYS A 160 -0.82 23.21 -12.64
C LYS A 160 -0.49 21.78 -12.27
N TYR A 161 -0.34 20.91 -13.28
CA TYR A 161 -0.01 19.49 -13.05
C TYR A 161 1.11 19.00 -13.97
N ARG A 162 1.67 17.86 -13.62
CA ARG A 162 2.54 17.05 -14.46
C ARG A 162 2.14 15.58 -14.37
N CYS A 163 1.94 14.97 -15.51
CA CYS A 163 1.69 13.55 -15.65
C CYS A 163 2.93 12.89 -16.30
N ASP A 164 3.49 11.89 -15.63
CA ASP A 164 4.65 11.13 -16.16
C ASP A 164 4.18 9.85 -16.90
N TYR A 165 2.89 9.70 -17.15
CA TYR A 165 2.31 8.61 -17.94
C TYR A 165 2.03 9.11 -19.37
N ASP A 166 2.29 8.25 -20.34
CA ASP A 166 1.92 8.49 -21.74
C ASP A 166 0.42 8.27 -21.92
N ILE A 167 -0.36 9.23 -21.49
CA ILE A 167 -1.83 9.22 -21.49
C ILE A 167 -2.32 10.64 -21.66
N ASP A 168 -3.11 10.87 -22.68
CA ASP A 168 -3.82 12.14 -22.82
C ASP A 168 -5.00 12.22 -21.85
N LEU A 169 -4.82 12.99 -20.77
CA LEU A 169 -5.82 13.18 -19.74
C LEU A 169 -7.00 14.04 -20.18
N THR A 170 -6.86 14.81 -21.28
CA THR A 170 -7.91 15.72 -21.78
C THR A 170 -9.07 14.93 -22.43
N THR A 171 -8.78 13.74 -22.95
CA THR A 171 -9.75 12.86 -23.61
C THR A 171 -10.57 12.03 -22.63
N ILE A 172 -10.16 11.97 -21.34
CA ILE A 172 -10.80 11.11 -20.35
C ILE A 172 -12.06 11.76 -19.80
N LYS A 173 -13.21 11.22 -20.14
CA LYS A 173 -14.53 11.73 -19.70
C LYS A 173 -14.86 11.44 -18.22
N LYS A 174 -14.29 10.39 -17.62
CA LYS A 174 -14.66 9.96 -16.27
C LYS A 174 -13.48 9.42 -15.46
N PHE A 175 -13.27 10.03 -14.32
CA PHE A 175 -12.26 9.62 -13.34
C PHE A 175 -12.90 8.88 -12.16
N SER A 176 -12.32 7.75 -11.77
CA SER A 176 -12.82 6.95 -10.64
C SER A 176 -12.09 7.34 -9.35
N ASN A 177 -12.86 7.58 -8.28
CA ASN A 177 -12.39 7.81 -6.91
C ASN A 177 -11.21 8.79 -6.76
N PRO A 178 -11.31 10.02 -7.31
CA PRO A 178 -10.22 10.97 -7.29
C PRO A 178 -9.91 11.43 -5.86
N ARG A 179 -8.62 11.41 -5.51
CA ARG A 179 -8.14 11.82 -4.18
C ARG A 179 -6.92 12.72 -4.31
N VAL A 180 -6.96 13.90 -3.72
CA VAL A 180 -5.79 14.76 -3.59
C VAL A 180 -5.08 14.42 -2.28
N LYS A 181 -3.77 14.22 -2.35
CA LYS A 181 -2.93 13.76 -1.23
C LYS A 181 -1.65 14.59 -1.12
N PHE A 182 -1.27 14.91 0.10
CA PHE A 182 0.06 15.47 0.38
C PHE A 182 0.97 14.39 0.98
N ASN A 183 2.04 14.03 0.29
CA ASN A 183 2.96 13.00 0.75
C ASN A 183 4.07 13.50 1.70
N GLY A 184 4.02 14.79 2.11
CA GLY A 184 5.02 15.46 2.93
C GLY A 184 6.08 16.22 2.13
N ARG A 185 6.03 16.15 0.78
CA ARG A 185 6.93 16.88 -0.13
C ARG A 185 6.17 17.53 -1.29
N VAL A 186 5.27 16.80 -1.91
CA VAL A 186 4.51 17.22 -3.09
C VAL A 186 3.05 16.86 -2.93
N TRP A 187 2.20 17.60 -3.63
CA TRP A 187 0.80 17.28 -3.81
C TRP A 187 0.63 16.33 -4.98
N VAL A 188 -0.26 15.36 -4.83
CA VAL A 188 -0.54 14.34 -5.84
C VAL A 188 -2.04 14.15 -5.95
N LEU A 189 -2.55 14.18 -7.17
CA LEU A 189 -3.90 13.74 -7.50
C LEU A 189 -3.83 12.26 -7.91
N LEU A 190 -4.55 11.42 -7.18
CA LEU A 190 -4.74 10.00 -7.52
C LEU A 190 -6.09 9.87 -8.21
N VAL A 191 -6.11 9.28 -9.38
CA VAL A 191 -7.34 9.00 -10.13
C VAL A 191 -7.29 7.60 -10.72
N GLY A 192 -8.44 6.92 -10.76
CA GLY A 192 -8.61 5.72 -11.55
C GLY A 192 -9.12 6.09 -12.94
N ILE A 193 -8.50 5.55 -13.98
CA ILE A 193 -8.91 5.68 -15.37
C ILE A 193 -9.27 4.32 -15.95
N LYS A 194 -10.30 4.27 -16.78
CA LYS A 194 -10.62 3.06 -17.52
C LYS A 194 -9.66 2.95 -18.71
N ILE A 195 -8.91 1.86 -18.76
CA ILE A 195 -8.04 1.54 -19.90
C ILE A 195 -8.47 0.21 -20.51
N GLU A 196 -8.28 0.09 -21.80
CA GLU A 196 -8.47 -1.16 -22.52
C GLU A 196 -7.29 -2.09 -22.28
N LYS A 197 -7.52 -3.40 -22.42
CA LYS A 197 -6.44 -4.38 -22.39
C LYS A 197 -5.69 -4.29 -23.72
N GLU A 198 -4.36 -4.28 -23.66
CA GLU A 198 -3.57 -4.37 -24.88
C GLU A 198 -3.61 -5.81 -25.40
N THR A 199 -3.97 -5.97 -26.67
CA THR A 199 -3.77 -7.22 -27.41
C THR A 199 -2.30 -7.27 -27.84
N THR A 200 -1.48 -8.03 -27.14
CA THR A 200 -0.05 -8.16 -27.44
C THR A 200 0.21 -9.57 -27.95
N LYS A 201 0.95 -9.74 -29.06
CA LYS A 201 1.45 -11.06 -29.45
C LYS A 201 2.45 -11.53 -28.37
N LEU A 202 2.15 -12.65 -27.74
CA LEU A 202 2.94 -13.26 -26.69
C LEU A 202 3.98 -14.19 -27.31
N ASN A 203 5.11 -14.38 -26.61
CA ASN A 203 6.14 -15.34 -26.97
C ASN A 203 5.79 -16.71 -26.37
N ASP A 204 6.24 -17.77 -27.02
CA ASP A 204 5.96 -19.14 -26.61
C ASP A 204 6.95 -19.62 -25.54
N PHE A 205 6.90 -18.98 -24.36
CA PHE A 205 7.60 -19.48 -23.18
C PHE A 205 6.86 -19.13 -21.88
N SER A 206 6.96 -20.02 -20.90
CA SER A 206 6.48 -19.83 -19.53
C SER A 206 7.59 -19.25 -18.66
N LEU A 207 7.30 -18.22 -17.88
CA LEU A 207 8.24 -17.60 -16.96
C LEU A 207 7.91 -18.00 -15.51
N GLY A 208 8.75 -18.85 -14.92
CA GLY A 208 8.69 -19.18 -13.48
C GLY A 208 9.50 -18.19 -12.67
N ILE A 209 8.95 -17.69 -11.55
CA ILE A 209 9.60 -16.69 -10.70
C ILE A 209 9.62 -17.18 -9.25
N ASP A 210 10.81 -17.41 -8.71
CA ASP A 210 11.05 -17.63 -7.28
C ASP A 210 11.46 -16.32 -6.59
N LEU A 211 10.79 -15.96 -5.49
CA LEU A 211 11.06 -14.74 -4.72
C LEU A 211 11.92 -15.01 -3.50
N GLY A 212 13.08 -14.33 -3.46
CA GLY A 212 14.07 -14.53 -2.41
C GLY A 212 14.52 -13.28 -1.67
N ILE A 213 15.24 -13.49 -0.55
CA ILE A 213 15.89 -12.42 0.21
C ILE A 213 17.30 -12.13 -0.32
N LYS A 214 18.00 -13.15 -0.84
CA LYS A 214 19.35 -13.00 -1.41
C LYS A 214 19.30 -12.18 -2.70
N GLN A 215 18.49 -12.58 -3.63
CA GLN A 215 18.02 -11.84 -4.80
C GLN A 215 16.53 -11.51 -4.61
N LEU A 216 15.97 -10.57 -5.35
CA LEU A 216 14.56 -10.26 -5.27
C LEU A 216 13.73 -11.31 -6.01
N ALA A 217 14.19 -11.72 -7.19
CA ALA A 217 13.54 -12.73 -7.99
C ALA A 217 14.61 -13.50 -8.78
N ILE A 218 14.49 -14.80 -8.83
CA ILE A 218 15.23 -15.70 -9.71
C ILE A 218 14.22 -16.30 -10.67
N THR A 219 14.58 -16.39 -11.94
CA THR A 219 13.69 -16.83 -13.01
C THR A 219 14.35 -17.97 -13.82
N ASN A 220 13.57 -18.71 -14.59
CA ASN A 220 14.11 -19.70 -15.52
C ASN A 220 14.84 -19.05 -16.73
N ALA A 221 14.73 -17.72 -16.92
CA ALA A 221 15.47 -16.93 -17.90
C ALA A 221 16.47 -16.01 -17.17
N ASP A 222 17.79 -16.29 -17.29
CA ASP A 222 18.84 -15.63 -16.49
C ASP A 222 18.90 -14.10 -16.67
N ASP A 223 18.59 -13.62 -17.86
CA ASP A 223 18.53 -12.19 -18.18
C ASP A 223 17.41 -11.46 -17.43
N LEU A 224 16.41 -12.18 -16.91
CA LEU A 224 15.29 -11.62 -16.16
C LEU A 224 15.49 -11.68 -14.63
N ASP A 225 16.58 -12.20 -14.16
CA ASP A 225 16.91 -12.22 -12.72
C ASP A 225 17.06 -10.82 -12.13
N ILE A 226 16.59 -10.65 -10.91
CA ILE A 226 16.53 -9.36 -10.25
C ILE A 226 17.29 -9.38 -8.92
N ASN A 227 18.32 -8.57 -8.84
CA ASN A 227 19.13 -8.41 -7.64
C ASN A 227 18.38 -7.67 -6.50
N ASN A 228 18.83 -7.89 -5.27
CA ASN A 228 18.30 -7.20 -4.10
C ASN A 228 18.84 -5.77 -4.00
N ILE A 229 18.00 -4.77 -4.30
CA ILE A 229 18.34 -3.34 -4.21
C ILE A 229 18.81 -2.91 -2.82
N ASN A 230 18.37 -3.59 -1.76
CA ASN A 230 18.73 -3.27 -0.38
C ASN A 230 20.20 -3.58 -0.05
N LYS A 231 20.86 -4.41 -0.87
CA LYS A 231 22.28 -4.73 -0.76
C LYS A 231 23.20 -3.71 -1.43
N THR A 232 22.66 -2.78 -2.22
CA THR A 232 23.47 -1.75 -2.88
C THR A 232 24.07 -0.77 -1.88
N SER A 233 25.26 -0.23 -2.18
CA SER A 233 25.96 0.73 -1.33
C SER A 233 25.12 1.98 -1.06
N LYS A 234 24.38 2.47 -2.07
CA LYS A 234 23.47 3.62 -1.98
C LYS A 234 22.37 3.40 -0.94
N VAL A 235 21.64 2.28 -0.98
CA VAL A 235 20.55 1.99 -0.03
C VAL A 235 21.11 1.72 1.37
N ARG A 236 22.25 1.03 1.48
CA ARG A 236 22.94 0.80 2.77
C ARG A 236 23.36 2.12 3.43
N LYS A 237 23.97 3.05 2.68
CA LYS A 237 24.35 4.40 3.18
C LYS A 237 23.12 5.17 3.68
N LEU A 238 22.03 5.21 2.91
CA LEU A 238 20.79 5.87 3.30
C LEU A 238 20.15 5.23 4.55
N SER A 239 20.17 3.91 4.65
CA SER A 239 19.63 3.17 5.80
C SER A 239 20.46 3.43 7.08
N ARG A 240 21.79 3.50 6.98
CA ARG A 240 22.67 3.90 8.10
C ARG A 240 22.38 5.33 8.55
N LYS A 241 22.24 6.27 7.60
CA LYS A 241 21.87 7.65 7.89
C LYS A 241 20.52 7.73 8.59
N LEU A 242 19.52 6.99 8.13
CA LEU A 242 18.21 6.91 8.76
C LEU A 242 18.31 6.44 10.21
N LYS A 243 19.01 5.34 10.48
CA LYS A 243 19.20 4.79 11.83
C LYS A 243 19.88 5.80 12.77
N ARG A 244 20.90 6.55 12.27
CA ARG A 244 21.57 7.60 13.03
C ARG A 244 20.62 8.72 13.41
N LEU A 245 19.83 9.23 12.45
CA LEU A 245 18.86 10.30 12.71
C LEU A 245 17.75 9.86 13.67
N GLN A 246 17.29 8.62 13.59
CA GLN A 246 16.30 8.06 14.52
C GLN A 246 16.84 7.99 15.94
N ARG A 247 18.10 7.52 16.13
CA ARG A 247 18.76 7.52 17.45
C ARG A 247 18.91 8.93 18.02
N GLN A 248 19.32 9.89 17.17
CA GLN A 248 19.44 11.30 17.56
C GLN A 248 18.08 11.88 18.00
N CYS A 249 17.01 11.56 17.26
CA CYS A 249 15.66 11.98 17.58
C CYS A 249 15.19 11.41 18.93
N SER A 250 15.41 10.11 19.16
CA SER A 250 15.05 9.43 20.40
C SER A 250 15.77 10.04 21.62
N ARG A 251 17.09 10.31 21.51
CA ARG A 251 17.86 11.00 22.57
C ARG A 251 17.28 12.37 22.90
N LYS A 252 16.98 13.18 21.85
CA LYS A 252 16.37 14.52 22.06
C LYS A 252 15.00 14.44 22.74
N TYR A 253 14.20 13.43 22.46
CA TYR A 253 12.94 13.21 23.17
C TYR A 253 13.17 12.87 24.64
N ILE A 254 14.14 12.02 24.95
CA ILE A 254 14.50 11.66 26.35
C ILE A 254 14.97 12.89 27.11
N MET A 255 15.87 13.69 26.51
CA MET A 255 16.40 14.92 27.13
C MET A 255 15.30 15.99 27.37
N ASN A 256 14.23 15.99 26.60
CA ASN A 256 13.11 16.94 26.73
C ASN A 256 11.88 16.29 27.39
N LYS A 257 12.07 15.33 28.27
CA LYS A 257 10.99 14.74 29.06
C LYS A 257 10.70 15.64 30.27
N LYS A 258 9.45 16.07 30.45
CA LYS A 258 9.00 16.85 31.61
C LYS A 258 7.75 16.20 32.21
N GLY A 259 7.71 16.00 33.50
CA GLY A 259 6.55 15.47 34.22
C GLY A 259 5.95 14.18 33.63
N GLY A 260 6.80 13.21 33.24
CA GLY A 260 6.35 11.95 32.62
C GLY A 260 6.00 12.03 31.15
N SER A 261 5.86 13.23 30.54
CA SER A 261 5.53 13.43 29.12
C SER A 261 6.73 13.90 28.30
N TYR A 262 6.75 13.51 27.00
CA TYR A 262 7.79 13.94 26.06
C TYR A 262 7.39 15.25 25.39
N GLN A 263 8.25 16.29 25.57
CA GLN A 263 8.05 17.59 24.94
C GLN A 263 8.63 17.61 23.51
N LYS A 264 7.87 18.14 22.58
CA LYS A 264 8.28 18.25 21.17
C LYS A 264 8.80 19.65 20.87
N THR A 265 10.10 19.82 20.82
CA THR A 265 10.76 21.08 20.45
C THR A 265 10.78 21.30 18.94
N LYS A 266 11.01 22.56 18.48
CA LYS A 266 11.19 22.90 17.05
C LYS A 266 12.31 22.08 16.39
N ASN A 267 13.42 21.80 17.12
CA ASN A 267 14.52 20.99 16.63
C ASN A 267 14.15 19.52 16.45
N ILE A 268 13.35 18.94 17.34
CA ILE A 268 12.81 17.59 17.20
C ILE A 268 11.90 17.54 15.96
N ALA A 269 11.04 18.53 15.75
CA ALA A 269 10.17 18.60 14.58
C ALA A 269 10.96 18.66 13.26
N LYS A 270 12.04 19.47 13.19
CA LYS A 270 12.96 19.51 12.04
C LYS A 270 13.62 18.16 11.78
N LEU A 271 14.03 17.46 12.84
CA LEU A 271 14.67 16.14 12.73
C LEU A 271 13.69 15.06 12.25
N GLU A 272 12.47 15.04 12.79
CA GLU A 272 11.40 14.17 12.33
C GLU A 272 11.08 14.36 10.84
N LEU A 273 11.08 15.63 10.37
CA LEU A 273 10.89 15.91 8.95
C LEU A 273 12.02 15.32 8.09
N LYS A 274 13.29 15.43 8.54
CA LYS A 274 14.44 14.80 7.87
C LYS A 274 14.29 13.27 7.83
N ILE A 275 13.89 12.66 8.93
CA ILE A 275 13.62 11.21 9.04
C ILE A 275 12.51 10.81 8.06
N LYS A 276 11.38 11.53 8.05
CA LYS A 276 10.26 11.28 7.12
C LYS A 276 10.67 11.37 5.65
N LYS A 277 11.43 12.42 5.28
CA LYS A 277 11.96 12.57 3.92
C LYS A 277 12.85 11.39 3.52
N LEU A 278 13.66 10.88 4.44
CA LEU A 278 14.57 9.77 4.18
C LEU A 278 13.82 8.41 4.08
N HIS A 279 12.80 8.19 4.91
CA HIS A 279 11.90 7.05 4.77
C HIS A 279 11.22 7.04 3.40
N ASN A 280 10.66 8.18 2.98
CA ASN A 280 10.02 8.30 1.67
C ASN A 280 11.01 8.00 0.55
N ARG A 281 12.25 8.54 0.61
CA ARG A 281 13.29 8.28 -0.39
C ARG A 281 13.61 6.79 -0.51
N LEU A 282 13.80 6.09 0.61
CA LEU A 282 14.06 4.65 0.62
C LEU A 282 12.87 3.85 0.05
N SER A 283 11.65 4.24 0.41
CA SER A 283 10.43 3.63 -0.12
C SER A 283 10.32 3.81 -1.63
N TYR A 284 10.58 5.01 -2.16
CA TYR A 284 10.56 5.26 -3.60
C TYR A 284 11.63 4.50 -4.37
N ILE A 285 12.85 4.38 -3.83
CA ILE A 285 13.91 3.59 -4.46
C ILE A 285 13.47 2.13 -4.61
N ARG A 286 12.91 1.53 -3.54
CA ARG A 286 12.42 0.15 -3.56
C ARG A 286 11.25 -0.03 -4.50
N LEU A 287 10.26 0.87 -4.45
CA LEU A 287 9.09 0.80 -5.30
C LEU A 287 9.46 0.94 -6.78
N ASN A 288 10.36 1.87 -7.11
CA ASN A 288 10.84 2.04 -8.48
C ASN A 288 11.57 0.79 -8.98
N HIS A 289 12.42 0.18 -8.13
CA HIS A 289 13.10 -1.07 -8.46
C HIS A 289 12.10 -2.20 -8.77
N ILE A 290 11.07 -2.36 -7.94
CA ILE A 290 10.00 -3.35 -8.17
C ILE A 290 9.26 -3.03 -9.48
N HIS A 291 8.95 -1.77 -9.76
CA HIS A 291 8.30 -1.37 -11.00
C HIS A 291 9.13 -1.69 -12.24
N GLN A 292 10.44 -1.43 -12.21
CA GLN A 292 11.37 -1.76 -13.29
C GLN A 292 11.48 -3.28 -13.48
N ALA A 293 11.65 -4.02 -12.38
CA ALA A 293 11.74 -5.49 -12.40
C ALA A 293 10.49 -6.12 -13.02
N THR A 294 9.31 -5.79 -12.49
CA THR A 294 8.05 -6.34 -12.99
C THR A 294 7.70 -5.88 -14.41
N SER A 295 8.15 -4.68 -14.82
CA SER A 295 8.01 -4.23 -16.20
C SER A 295 8.93 -4.98 -17.16
N LYS A 296 10.17 -5.29 -16.73
CA LYS A 296 11.13 -6.06 -17.54
C LYS A 296 10.58 -7.46 -17.84
N MET A 297 10.06 -8.14 -16.81
CA MET A 297 9.47 -9.47 -16.96
C MET A 297 8.26 -9.50 -17.88
N VAL A 298 7.32 -8.56 -17.71
CA VAL A 298 6.12 -8.48 -18.56
C VAL A 298 6.45 -8.02 -19.99
N LYS A 299 7.49 -7.18 -20.18
CA LYS A 299 7.96 -6.76 -21.51
C LYS A 299 8.60 -7.92 -22.30
N ALA A 300 9.10 -8.96 -21.66
CA ALA A 300 9.56 -10.19 -22.32
C ALA A 300 8.41 -10.97 -22.96
N LYS A 301 7.14 -10.58 -22.67
CA LYS A 301 5.92 -11.13 -23.28
C LYS A 301 5.80 -12.67 -23.20
N PRO A 302 6.07 -13.30 -22.04
CA PRO A 302 5.81 -14.73 -21.89
C PRO A 302 4.29 -14.96 -22.06
N TYR A 303 3.87 -16.14 -22.56
CA TYR A 303 2.45 -16.45 -22.59
C TYR A 303 1.88 -16.64 -21.18
N ARG A 304 2.74 -17.04 -20.22
CA ARG A 304 2.37 -17.31 -18.83
C ARG A 304 3.46 -16.89 -17.86
N ILE A 305 3.06 -16.34 -16.69
CA ILE A 305 3.96 -16.10 -15.53
C ILE A 305 3.46 -16.91 -14.34
N VAL A 306 4.34 -17.74 -13.78
CA VAL A 306 4.03 -18.64 -12.67
C VAL A 306 4.84 -18.26 -11.44
N MET A 307 4.19 -18.17 -10.27
CA MET A 307 4.80 -17.80 -9.00
C MET A 307 4.22 -18.62 -7.85
N GLU A 308 4.96 -18.75 -6.75
CA GLU A 308 4.42 -19.33 -5.51
C GLU A 308 3.37 -18.43 -4.84
N ASP A 309 2.34 -19.05 -4.23
CA ASP A 309 1.40 -18.35 -3.35
C ASP A 309 2.03 -18.09 -1.98
N LEU A 310 2.95 -17.13 -1.91
CA LEU A 310 3.63 -16.77 -0.67
C LEU A 310 2.67 -16.13 0.34
N LYS A 311 2.49 -16.75 1.49
CA LYS A 311 1.74 -16.18 2.62
C LYS A 311 2.58 -15.12 3.34
N VAL A 312 2.82 -13.99 2.69
CA VAL A 312 3.69 -12.90 3.17
C VAL A 312 3.33 -12.45 4.59
N SER A 313 2.04 -12.43 4.95
CA SER A 313 1.60 -12.11 6.31
C SER A 313 2.11 -13.08 7.37
N ASN A 314 2.22 -14.37 7.05
CA ASN A 314 2.79 -15.38 7.94
C ASN A 314 4.32 -15.27 8.02
N MET A 315 4.98 -15.05 6.88
CA MET A 315 6.43 -14.81 6.84
C MET A 315 6.84 -13.60 7.69
N MET A 316 6.01 -12.56 7.75
CA MET A 316 6.24 -11.35 8.56
C MET A 316 6.16 -11.60 10.08
N LYS A 317 5.62 -12.72 10.54
CA LYS A 317 5.61 -13.11 11.98
C LYS A 317 7.00 -13.52 12.47
N ASN A 318 7.88 -13.97 11.58
CA ASN A 318 9.26 -14.30 11.92
C ASN A 318 10.06 -13.00 12.17
N LYS A 319 10.43 -12.75 13.43
CA LYS A 319 11.13 -11.54 13.87
C LYS A 319 12.48 -11.33 13.18
N HIS A 320 13.20 -12.40 12.82
CA HIS A 320 14.51 -12.34 12.17
C HIS A 320 14.42 -11.95 10.70
N LEU A 321 13.38 -12.39 10.00
CA LEU A 321 13.21 -12.19 8.55
C LEU A 321 12.27 -11.05 8.18
N SER A 322 11.36 -10.66 9.08
CA SER A 322 10.30 -9.69 8.82
C SER A 322 10.79 -8.37 8.20
N LYS A 323 11.93 -7.85 8.71
CA LYS A 323 12.52 -6.63 8.16
C LYS A 323 13.02 -6.82 6.72
N ALA A 324 13.65 -7.95 6.41
CA ALA A 324 14.15 -8.24 5.07
C ALA A 324 12.98 -8.42 4.09
N ILE A 325 11.98 -9.19 4.48
CA ILE A 325 10.75 -9.43 3.69
C ILE A 325 10.01 -8.11 3.41
N GLN A 326 9.83 -7.27 4.43
CA GLN A 326 9.22 -5.95 4.28
C GLN A 326 10.02 -5.06 3.31
N GLN A 327 11.35 -5.11 3.37
CA GLN A 327 12.22 -4.30 2.52
C GLN A 327 12.26 -4.78 1.07
N GLN A 328 12.08 -6.07 0.82
CA GLN A 328 11.94 -6.64 -0.52
C GLN A 328 10.59 -6.31 -1.16
N GLY A 329 9.52 -6.21 -0.35
CA GLY A 329 8.21 -5.83 -0.83
C GLY A 329 7.52 -6.89 -1.68
N PHE A 330 7.64 -8.17 -1.33
CA PHE A 330 7.07 -9.32 -2.05
C PHE A 330 5.60 -9.14 -2.41
N TYR A 331 4.77 -8.71 -1.46
CA TYR A 331 3.36 -8.44 -1.73
C TYR A 331 3.16 -7.40 -2.85
N THR A 332 3.98 -6.34 -2.86
CA THR A 332 3.92 -5.30 -3.91
C THR A 332 4.37 -5.86 -5.25
N PHE A 333 5.41 -6.70 -5.26
CA PHE A 333 5.91 -7.35 -6.47
C PHE A 333 4.84 -8.25 -7.10
N ILE A 334 4.27 -9.18 -6.33
CA ILE A 334 3.22 -10.10 -6.78
C ILE A 334 2.02 -9.33 -7.36
N ASN A 335 1.53 -8.32 -6.62
CA ASN A 335 0.41 -7.51 -7.11
C ASN A 335 0.74 -6.75 -8.40
N GLN A 336 2.00 -6.28 -8.54
CA GLN A 336 2.41 -5.58 -9.77
C GLN A 336 2.50 -6.52 -10.96
N ILE A 337 3.03 -7.73 -10.79
CA ILE A 337 3.00 -8.76 -11.85
C ILE A 337 1.55 -9.04 -12.23
N LYS A 338 0.69 -9.34 -11.25
CA LYS A 338 -0.71 -9.70 -11.49
C LYS A 338 -1.45 -8.69 -12.35
N TYR A 339 -1.45 -7.39 -11.97
CA TYR A 339 -2.20 -6.41 -12.75
C TYR A 339 -1.54 -6.08 -14.10
N LYS A 340 -0.19 -6.20 -14.22
CA LYS A 340 0.50 -6.00 -15.49
C LYS A 340 0.25 -7.15 -16.46
N CYS A 341 0.20 -8.38 -15.97
CA CYS A 341 -0.21 -9.55 -16.74
C CYS A 341 -1.64 -9.38 -17.25
N GLU A 342 -2.58 -9.02 -16.37
CA GLU A 342 -3.97 -8.75 -16.75
C GLU A 342 -4.07 -7.69 -17.86
N TYR A 343 -3.24 -6.64 -17.78
CA TYR A 343 -3.21 -5.57 -18.79
C TYR A 343 -2.68 -6.03 -20.13
N LYS A 344 -1.67 -6.90 -20.15
CA LYS A 344 -1.01 -7.40 -21.39
C LYS A 344 -1.59 -8.69 -21.95
N GLY A 345 -2.61 -9.27 -21.30
CA GLY A 345 -3.19 -10.55 -21.71
C GLY A 345 -2.30 -11.76 -21.38
N ILE A 346 -1.31 -11.61 -20.50
CA ILE A 346 -0.43 -12.71 -20.03
C ILE A 346 -1.18 -13.49 -18.95
N GLU A 347 -1.15 -14.82 -19.02
CA GLU A 347 -1.70 -15.68 -17.99
C GLU A 347 -0.88 -15.56 -16.71
N PHE A 348 -1.53 -15.36 -15.57
CA PHE A 348 -0.88 -15.29 -14.26
C PHE A 348 -1.34 -16.46 -13.38
N VAL A 349 -0.41 -17.36 -13.04
CA VAL A 349 -0.66 -18.55 -12.23
C VAL A 349 0.04 -18.43 -10.88
N GLN A 350 -0.69 -18.72 -9.80
CA GLN A 350 -0.10 -18.89 -8.46
C GLN A 350 -0.22 -20.37 -8.07
N VAL A 351 0.92 -21.02 -7.92
CA VAL A 351 0.96 -22.41 -7.47
C VAL A 351 0.60 -22.53 -6.00
N PRO A 352 0.02 -23.66 -5.55
CA PRO A 352 -0.33 -23.89 -4.15
C PRO A 352 0.88 -23.71 -3.21
N THR A 353 0.65 -23.19 -2.00
CA THR A 353 1.68 -22.85 -1.01
C THR A 353 2.65 -23.99 -0.68
N PHE A 354 2.22 -25.24 -0.84
CA PHE A 354 3.02 -26.44 -0.51
C PHE A 354 3.55 -27.17 -1.74
N TYR A 355 3.50 -26.55 -2.91
CA TYR A 355 4.12 -27.10 -4.10
C TYR A 355 5.65 -27.19 -3.89
N PRO A 356 6.26 -28.39 -4.07
CA PRO A 356 7.66 -28.62 -3.71
C PRO A 356 8.64 -28.11 -4.80
N SER A 357 8.46 -26.86 -5.26
CA SER A 357 9.23 -26.24 -6.36
C SER A 357 10.73 -26.40 -6.21
N SER A 358 11.26 -26.16 -5.00
CA SER A 358 12.71 -26.26 -4.72
C SER A 358 13.19 -27.68 -4.43
N LYS A 359 12.29 -28.64 -4.15
CA LYS A 359 12.62 -30.04 -3.82
C LYS A 359 12.50 -30.99 -5.00
N THR A 360 11.77 -30.61 -6.04
CA THR A 360 11.58 -31.41 -7.25
C THR A 360 12.75 -31.18 -8.20
N CYS A 361 13.27 -32.22 -8.79
CA CYS A 361 14.29 -32.13 -9.84
C CYS A 361 13.66 -31.60 -11.13
N SER A 362 14.15 -30.51 -11.68
CA SER A 362 13.61 -29.94 -12.92
C SER A 362 13.98 -30.78 -14.18
N SER A 363 14.89 -31.76 -14.05
CA SER A 363 15.27 -32.65 -15.12
C SER A 363 14.47 -33.95 -15.11
N CYS A 364 14.37 -34.67 -13.98
CA CYS A 364 13.73 -35.98 -13.92
C CYS A 364 12.46 -36.05 -13.06
N GLY A 365 12.00 -34.95 -12.44
CA GLY A 365 10.83 -34.91 -11.61
C GLY A 365 10.94 -35.54 -10.20
N ALA A 366 12.07 -36.19 -9.86
CA ALA A 366 12.25 -36.82 -8.55
C ALA A 366 12.24 -35.81 -7.41
N ILE A 367 11.57 -36.14 -6.29
CA ILE A 367 11.42 -35.24 -5.14
C ILE A 367 12.46 -35.59 -4.06
N LYS A 368 13.37 -34.66 -3.77
CA LYS A 368 14.37 -34.78 -2.71
C LYS A 368 13.80 -34.34 -1.37
N LYS A 369 13.42 -35.31 -0.50
CA LYS A 369 12.76 -35.05 0.80
C LYS A 369 13.70 -34.39 1.81
N ASP A 370 14.97 -34.74 1.83
CA ASP A 370 16.02 -34.32 2.78
C ASP A 370 16.68 -32.97 2.48
N LEU A 371 16.21 -32.24 1.46
CA LEU A 371 16.77 -30.93 1.08
C LEU A 371 16.53 -29.89 2.18
N LYS A 372 17.60 -29.46 2.86
CA LYS A 372 17.56 -28.43 3.90
C LYS A 372 17.57 -27.02 3.31
N LEU A 373 17.01 -26.05 4.04
CA LEU A 373 17.00 -24.63 3.64
C LEU A 373 18.40 -24.01 3.50
N SER A 374 19.39 -24.57 4.18
CA SER A 374 20.79 -24.17 4.08
C SER A 374 21.46 -24.59 2.76
N HIS A 375 20.97 -25.66 2.12
CA HIS A 375 21.52 -26.13 0.85
C HIS A 375 21.19 -25.15 -0.26
N ARG A 376 22.22 -24.62 -0.92
CA ARG A 376 22.07 -23.65 -2.03
C ARG A 376 22.19 -24.29 -3.39
N ILE A 377 22.88 -25.41 -3.46
CA ILE A 377 23.01 -26.20 -4.67
C ILE A 377 22.07 -27.40 -4.57
N TYR A 378 21.25 -27.56 -5.57
CA TYR A 378 20.42 -28.74 -5.76
C TYR A 378 21.24 -29.79 -6.50
N LYS A 379 21.31 -31.03 -5.98
CA LYS A 379 21.94 -32.17 -6.61
C LYS A 379 20.95 -33.32 -6.60
N CYS A 380 20.69 -33.90 -7.76
CA CYS A 380 19.83 -35.09 -7.95
C CYS A 380 20.64 -36.34 -8.21
N GLU A 381 20.07 -37.48 -7.89
CA GLU A 381 20.65 -38.80 -8.21
C GLU A 381 20.74 -39.04 -9.73
N CYS A 382 19.90 -38.40 -10.53
CA CYS A 382 19.98 -38.41 -11.99
C CYS A 382 21.21 -37.65 -12.57
N GLY A 383 22.10 -37.13 -11.71
CA GLY A 383 23.25 -36.33 -12.10
C GLY A 383 23.00 -34.83 -12.28
N PHE A 384 21.75 -34.39 -12.29
CA PHE A 384 21.41 -32.97 -12.44
C PHE A 384 21.88 -32.14 -11.24
N THR A 385 22.58 -31.03 -11.51
CA THR A 385 23.09 -30.12 -10.48
C THR A 385 22.86 -28.67 -10.91
N CYS A 386 22.22 -27.85 -10.05
CA CYS A 386 22.06 -26.42 -10.30
C CYS A 386 21.85 -25.62 -9.00
N ASP A 387 21.77 -24.27 -9.07
CA ASP A 387 21.35 -23.47 -7.94
C ASP A 387 19.90 -23.83 -7.56
N ARG A 388 19.62 -23.98 -6.27
CA ARG A 388 18.31 -24.42 -5.77
C ARG A 388 17.17 -23.47 -6.16
N ASP A 389 17.43 -22.16 -6.10
CA ASP A 389 16.42 -21.16 -6.38
C ASP A 389 16.17 -21.11 -7.92
N LYS A 390 17.20 -21.41 -8.73
CA LYS A 390 17.08 -21.64 -10.19
C LYS A 390 16.25 -22.88 -10.51
N ASN A 391 16.54 -24.02 -9.86
CA ASN A 391 15.74 -25.23 -9.99
C ASN A 391 14.27 -24.96 -9.68
N ALA A 392 13.99 -24.22 -8.60
CA ALA A 392 12.63 -23.83 -8.23
C ALA A 392 11.94 -23.00 -9.33
N SER A 393 12.65 -22.05 -9.94
CA SER A 393 12.07 -21.22 -11.01
C SER A 393 11.73 -22.04 -12.27
N ILE A 394 12.53 -23.03 -12.62
CA ILE A 394 12.27 -23.95 -13.74
C ILE A 394 11.02 -24.80 -13.43
N ASN A 395 10.93 -25.37 -12.24
CA ASN A 395 9.77 -26.15 -11.82
C ASN A 395 8.48 -25.31 -11.77
N LEU A 396 8.57 -24.05 -11.38
CA LEU A 396 7.44 -23.10 -11.45
C LEU A 396 7.03 -22.85 -12.91
N ALA A 397 7.98 -22.64 -13.83
CA ALA A 397 7.67 -22.43 -15.23
C ALA A 397 6.95 -23.65 -15.84
N ASN A 398 7.33 -24.86 -15.43
CA ASN A 398 6.78 -26.12 -15.93
C ASN A 398 5.51 -26.57 -15.19
N TYR A 399 5.05 -25.83 -14.17
CA TYR A 399 3.86 -26.21 -13.40
C TYR A 399 2.63 -26.36 -14.29
N GLY A 400 1.98 -27.54 -14.26
CA GLY A 400 0.78 -27.86 -15.04
C GLY A 400 1.01 -27.98 -16.55
N LEU A 401 2.26 -28.06 -17.00
CA LEU A 401 2.61 -28.52 -18.35
C LEU A 401 2.86 -30.03 -18.28
N GLU A 402 2.33 -30.77 -19.23
CA GLU A 402 2.76 -32.16 -19.44
C GLU A 402 4.22 -32.12 -19.89
N ILE A 403 5.12 -32.63 -19.07
CA ILE A 403 6.50 -32.84 -19.47
C ILE A 403 6.44 -34.04 -20.42
N SER A 404 6.50 -33.79 -21.72
CA SER A 404 6.80 -34.86 -22.67
C SER A 404 8.20 -35.37 -22.32
N LEU A 405 8.25 -36.52 -21.62
CA LEU A 405 9.47 -37.25 -21.30
C LEU A 405 10.03 -37.92 -22.56
#